data_de51211c80604d8e4ccd2268e3ae8a0b
#
_entry.id   de51211c80604d8e4ccd2268e3ae8a0b
#
_cell.length_a   1.000
_cell.length_b   1.000
_cell.length_c   1.000
_cell.angle_alpha   90.00
_cell.angle_beta   90.00
_cell.angle_gamma   90.00
#
_symmetry.space_group_name_H-M   'P 1'
#
loop_
_entity.id
_entity.type
_entity.pdbx_description
1 polymer ?
#
loop_
_entity_poly.entity_id
_entity_poly.type
_entity_poly.pdbx_seq_one_letter_code
_entity_poly.pdbx_strand_id
1 'polypeptide(L)'
;MKRFLLGVCIIVLTLGAVIGAGLLFAGMEKKDQPVLAETLPPVTEQTLPAPTELTLPPETTLPPVEEKTTVDAVPLYYQTDYPYVKFGNGTISTSGCSITCLAMVATYMTDREYTPPQMAYHFGHYGKTHMDRLEYGISQMQLPCQRVHEVQEVLEGLRDGKVAIIMMDEESYFTTEQHFIVMSGMNEEGKVLVNDPLETNYIHADTNIRDGYDNGFEDFYLYPGFCGGWIFDKKEMPEEPFLYDASMPEQQENRYLGYTLTDEDKYILACFVCAEAKNEAPEVKQAVAEVVLNRVISPDYPNTVRKVIYQTEFYRAAEAMKKIDEPGLDQYMAVDTAMFGPYILPEDICFYSAWEKGKEPWGQLGSFTFTKYR
;
A
#
# COMPACT_ATOMS: atom_id res chain seq x y z
N MET A 1 -41.47 -40.02 -9.73
CA MET A 1 -40.96 -41.14 -10.57
C MET A 1 -39.73 -40.71 -11.32
N LYS A 2 -38.56 -41.36 -10.98
CA LYS A 2 -37.36 -41.55 -11.81
C LYS A 2 -36.66 -40.26 -12.32
N ARG A 3 -35.40 -39.96 -12.04
CA ARG A 3 -34.20 -40.81 -11.90
C ARG A 3 -33.15 -40.15 -11.00
N PHE A 4 -32.73 -40.85 -10.00
CA PHE A 4 -31.42 -40.85 -9.35
C PHE A 4 -30.44 -41.53 -10.32
N LEU A 5 -29.23 -41.05 -10.45
CA LEU A 5 -28.01 -41.79 -10.80
C LEU A 5 -26.87 -40.79 -10.53
N LEU A 6 -26.14 -40.93 -9.44
CA LEU A 6 -24.96 -41.80 -9.21
C LEU A 6 -23.77 -41.39 -10.07
N GLY A 7 -22.83 -40.71 -9.49
CA GLY A 7 -21.47 -40.51 -9.94
C GLY A 7 -20.51 -40.61 -8.77
N VAL A 8 -20.28 -41.88 -8.34
CA VAL A 8 -19.35 -42.27 -7.28
C VAL A 8 -17.95 -42.42 -7.87
N CYS A 9 -16.97 -41.87 -7.16
CA CYS A 9 -15.57 -42.27 -7.01
C CYS A 9 -14.69 -42.54 -8.21
N ILE A 10 -13.58 -41.83 -8.29
CA ILE A 10 -12.26 -42.44 -8.38
C ILE A 10 -11.28 -41.63 -7.54
N ILE A 11 -11.02 -42.10 -6.33
CA ILE A 11 -9.79 -41.83 -5.58
C ILE A 11 -8.81 -42.92 -6.05
N VAL A 12 -7.78 -42.53 -6.77
CA VAL A 12 -6.62 -43.39 -7.03
C VAL A 12 -5.47 -42.91 -6.16
N LEU A 13 -5.22 -43.71 -5.14
CA LEU A 13 -3.99 -43.76 -4.35
C LEU A 13 -2.79 -44.01 -5.28
N THR A 14 -1.84 -43.08 -5.27
CA THR A 14 -0.44 -43.40 -5.61
C THR A 14 0.42 -43.13 -4.39
N LEU A 15 0.52 -44.15 -3.54
CA LEU A 15 1.64 -44.40 -2.64
C LEU A 15 2.66 -45.22 -3.43
N GLY A 16 3.89 -44.74 -3.54
CA GLY A 16 4.95 -45.56 -4.14
C GLY A 16 6.28 -44.81 -4.26
N ALA A 17 7.17 -45.12 -3.32
CA ALA A 17 8.62 -45.11 -3.49
C ALA A 17 9.35 -43.77 -3.46
N VAL A 18 9.77 -43.39 -2.25
CA VAL A 18 11.08 -42.74 -2.04
C VAL A 18 11.80 -43.51 -0.95
N ILE A 19 12.53 -44.53 -1.35
CA ILE A 19 13.61 -45.14 -0.57
C ILE A 19 14.79 -45.28 -1.52
N GLY A 20 15.92 -44.63 -1.18
CA GLY A 20 17.22 -45.00 -1.72
C GLY A 20 17.95 -43.93 -2.49
N ALA A 21 18.62 -43.00 -1.82
CA ALA A 21 19.92 -42.42 -2.20
C ALA A 21 20.52 -41.65 -1.01
N GLY A 22 20.75 -42.32 0.07
CA GLY A 22 21.72 -41.92 1.07
C GLY A 22 22.97 -42.76 0.88
N LEU A 23 24.15 -42.15 1.01
CA LEU A 23 25.49 -42.74 0.94
C LEU A 23 26.18 -42.56 -0.41
N LEU A 24 26.93 -41.47 -0.51
CA LEU A 24 28.30 -41.42 -1.09
C LEU A 24 28.77 -39.95 -1.16
N PHE A 25 29.28 -39.43 -0.06
CA PHE A 25 30.31 -38.40 -0.06
C PHE A 25 31.12 -38.49 1.25
N ALA A 26 32.02 -39.43 1.23
CA ALA A 26 33.15 -39.46 2.16
C ALA A 26 34.39 -39.14 1.32
N GLY A 27 35.18 -38.17 1.76
CA GLY A 27 36.59 -38.06 1.40
C GLY A 27 36.89 -37.00 0.33
N MET A 28 37.06 -35.75 0.78
CA MET A 28 38.03 -34.86 0.15
C MET A 28 38.85 -34.18 1.25
N GLU A 29 40.12 -34.64 1.32
CA GLU A 29 41.16 -34.11 2.17
C GLU A 29 41.39 -32.61 1.93
N LYS A 30 41.49 -31.84 3.02
CA LYS A 30 42.01 -30.49 3.02
C LYS A 30 43.50 -30.53 2.70
N LYS A 31 43.88 -30.00 1.57
CA LYS A 31 45.26 -29.63 1.26
C LYS A 31 45.59 -28.33 1.94
N ASP A 32 46.52 -28.38 2.87
CA ASP A 32 47.17 -27.23 3.50
C ASP A 32 47.91 -26.41 2.43
N GLN A 33 47.56 -25.13 2.31
CA GLN A 33 48.38 -24.16 1.60
C GLN A 33 49.29 -23.44 2.60
N PRO A 34 50.57 -23.21 2.27
CA PRO A 34 51.50 -22.55 3.16
C PRO A 34 51.19 -21.06 3.27
N VAL A 35 51.17 -20.59 4.53
CA VAL A 35 51.07 -19.17 4.89
C VAL A 35 52.40 -18.51 4.53
N LEU A 36 52.40 -17.63 3.55
CA LEU A 36 53.49 -16.69 3.27
C LEU A 36 53.43 -15.58 4.31
N ALA A 37 54.43 -15.54 5.17
CA ALA A 37 54.65 -14.41 6.07
C ALA A 37 55.18 -13.22 5.25
N GLU A 38 54.34 -12.23 5.01
CA GLU A 38 54.78 -10.91 4.53
C GLU A 38 55.34 -10.10 5.68
N THR A 39 56.66 -9.83 5.60
CA THR A 39 57.37 -8.92 6.48
C THR A 39 56.97 -7.48 6.17
N LEU A 40 56.37 -6.82 7.16
CA LEU A 40 56.09 -5.38 7.11
C LEU A 40 57.39 -4.56 7.12
N PRO A 41 57.47 -3.47 6.33
CA PRO A 41 58.62 -2.56 6.37
C PRO A 41 58.60 -1.74 7.67
N PRO A 42 59.79 -1.22 8.11
CA PRO A 42 59.90 -0.51 9.36
C PRO A 42 59.16 0.83 9.34
N VAL A 43 58.40 1.07 10.42
CA VAL A 43 57.69 2.31 10.68
C VAL A 43 58.71 3.43 10.92
N THR A 44 58.73 4.40 10.04
CA THR A 44 59.43 5.67 10.24
C THR A 44 58.64 6.52 11.24
N GLU A 45 59.29 6.88 12.34
CA GLU A 45 58.80 7.77 13.38
C GLU A 45 58.53 9.17 12.77
N GLN A 46 57.24 9.49 12.47
CA GLN A 46 56.86 10.84 12.12
C GLN A 46 56.50 11.59 13.40
N THR A 47 57.24 12.62 13.69
CA THR A 47 56.95 13.62 14.73
C THR A 47 55.58 14.24 14.52
N LEU A 48 54.71 14.05 15.53
CA LEU A 48 53.37 14.66 15.59
C LEU A 48 53.52 16.19 15.71
N PRO A 49 52.75 16.98 14.93
CA PRO A 49 52.63 18.40 15.16
C PRO A 49 51.88 18.68 16.46
N ALA A 50 52.21 19.78 17.12
CA ALA A 50 51.61 20.22 18.37
C ALA A 50 50.06 20.31 18.29
N PRO A 51 49.35 20.06 19.41
CA PRO A 51 47.88 20.05 19.40
C PRO A 51 47.32 21.42 19.05
N THR A 52 46.64 21.49 17.93
CA THR A 52 45.77 22.64 17.57
C THR A 52 44.57 22.64 18.50
N GLU A 53 44.34 23.76 19.13
CA GLU A 53 43.23 24.04 20.01
C GLU A 53 41.89 23.65 19.29
N LEU A 54 41.23 22.60 19.79
CA LEU A 54 39.94 22.15 19.32
C LEU A 54 38.90 23.20 19.72
N THR A 55 38.55 24.08 18.78
CA THR A 55 37.31 24.86 18.87
C THR A 55 36.14 23.87 18.84
N LEU A 56 35.40 23.79 19.96
CA LEU A 56 34.14 23.06 20.06
C LEU A 56 33.22 23.52 18.94
N PRO A 57 32.54 22.60 18.22
CA PRO A 57 31.51 22.97 17.28
C PRO A 57 30.43 23.75 18.01
N PRO A 58 29.76 24.74 17.35
CA PRO A 58 28.68 25.46 17.97
C PRO A 58 27.64 24.46 18.47
N GLU A 59 27.17 24.72 19.68
CA GLU A 59 26.14 23.97 20.37
C GLU A 59 24.98 23.74 19.42
N THR A 60 24.78 22.48 18.98
CA THR A 60 23.63 22.12 18.14
C THR A 60 22.41 22.38 19.01
N THR A 61 21.69 23.45 18.74
CA THR A 61 20.37 23.67 19.32
C THR A 61 19.54 22.46 19.01
N LEU A 62 19.13 21.73 20.04
CA LEU A 62 18.16 20.65 19.93
C LEU A 62 16.94 21.20 19.15
N PRO A 63 16.37 20.41 18.23
CA PRO A 63 15.13 20.81 17.57
C PRO A 63 14.10 21.17 18.64
N PRO A 64 13.21 22.14 18.38
CA PRO A 64 12.16 22.52 19.32
C PRO A 64 11.45 21.24 19.77
N VAL A 65 11.24 21.11 21.07
CA VAL A 65 10.35 20.07 21.61
C VAL A 65 8.99 20.33 20.96
N GLU A 66 8.55 19.43 20.09
CA GLU A 66 7.20 19.49 19.54
C GLU A 66 6.24 19.51 20.74
N GLU A 67 5.45 20.57 20.85
CA GLU A 67 4.37 20.63 21.83
C GLU A 67 3.47 19.41 21.58
N LYS A 68 3.32 18.57 22.59
CA LYS A 68 2.47 17.38 22.53
C LYS A 68 1.02 17.85 22.34
N THR A 69 0.54 17.81 21.11
CA THR A 69 -0.84 18.15 20.76
C THR A 69 -1.71 16.97 21.16
N THR A 70 -2.59 17.14 22.16
CA THR A 70 -3.54 16.10 22.54
C THR A 70 -4.64 16.02 21.50
N VAL A 71 -4.94 14.81 21.01
CA VAL A 71 -6.06 14.55 20.11
C VAL A 71 -7.26 14.12 20.94
N ASP A 72 -8.21 15.04 21.11
CA ASP A 72 -9.37 14.85 22.00
C ASP A 72 -10.48 13.99 21.41
N ALA A 73 -10.54 13.88 20.06
CA ALA A 73 -11.52 13.09 19.35
C ALA A 73 -10.88 12.31 18.19
N VAL A 74 -11.50 11.20 17.81
CA VAL A 74 -11.07 10.42 16.65
C VAL A 74 -11.24 11.27 15.38
N PRO A 75 -10.16 11.54 14.62
CA PRO A 75 -10.29 12.28 13.36
C PRO A 75 -11.12 11.49 12.34
N LEU A 76 -11.79 12.17 11.42
CA LEU A 76 -12.46 11.56 10.30
C LEU A 76 -11.57 11.67 9.05
N TYR A 77 -11.23 10.54 8.45
CA TYR A 77 -10.53 10.45 7.17
C TYR A 77 -11.40 9.72 6.15
N TYR A 78 -11.44 10.22 4.93
CA TYR A 78 -12.15 9.57 3.84
C TYR A 78 -11.18 8.76 2.98
N GLN A 79 -11.48 7.49 2.75
CA GLN A 79 -10.71 6.65 1.82
C GLN A 79 -10.78 7.18 0.38
N THR A 80 -11.87 7.86 0.02
CA THR A 80 -12.10 8.44 -1.30
C THR A 80 -11.14 9.57 -1.65
N ASP A 81 -10.48 10.19 -0.64
CA ASP A 81 -9.46 11.22 -0.87
C ASP A 81 -8.16 10.67 -1.46
N TYR A 82 -8.02 9.34 -1.49
CA TYR A 82 -6.80 8.65 -1.93
C TYR A 82 -7.03 7.71 -3.12
N PRO A 83 -7.53 8.22 -4.26
CA PRO A 83 -7.91 7.39 -5.41
C PRO A 83 -6.73 6.70 -6.10
N TYR A 84 -5.50 7.16 -5.84
CA TYR A 84 -4.29 6.68 -6.53
C TYR A 84 -3.30 5.96 -5.60
N VAL A 85 -3.55 5.94 -4.31
CA VAL A 85 -2.67 5.25 -3.36
C VAL A 85 -2.99 3.75 -3.36
N LYS A 86 -2.00 2.95 -3.74
CA LYS A 86 -2.14 1.49 -3.84
C LYS A 86 -2.46 0.87 -2.48
N PHE A 87 -3.44 -0.03 -2.46
CA PHE A 87 -3.78 -0.83 -1.30
C PHE A 87 -4.32 -2.20 -1.70
N GLY A 88 -3.60 -3.27 -1.34
CA GLY A 88 -3.94 -4.63 -1.76
C GLY A 88 -3.95 -4.78 -3.28
N ASN A 89 -5.07 -5.25 -3.83
CA ASN A 89 -5.27 -5.38 -5.28
C ASN A 89 -5.94 -4.15 -5.92
N GLY A 90 -6.22 -3.11 -5.14
CA GLY A 90 -6.86 -1.88 -5.57
C GLY A 90 -6.13 -0.64 -5.05
N THR A 91 -6.91 0.38 -4.73
CA THR A 91 -6.43 1.63 -4.11
C THR A 91 -7.10 1.82 -2.75
N ILE A 92 -6.62 2.78 -1.95
CA ILE A 92 -7.29 3.15 -0.71
C ILE A 92 -8.74 3.52 -1.00
N SER A 93 -9.01 4.30 -2.04
CA SER A 93 -10.36 4.72 -2.42
C SER A 93 -11.31 3.55 -2.66
N THR A 94 -10.84 2.46 -3.27
CA THR A 94 -11.71 1.33 -3.65
C THR A 94 -11.83 0.25 -2.59
N SER A 95 -10.85 0.14 -1.68
CA SER A 95 -10.78 -1.00 -0.75
C SER A 95 -10.07 -0.68 0.56
N GLY A 96 -9.83 0.60 0.86
CA GLY A 96 -8.99 1.04 1.97
C GLY A 96 -9.72 1.27 3.30
N CYS A 97 -10.97 0.86 3.47
CA CYS A 97 -11.73 1.13 4.69
C CYS A 97 -10.99 0.69 5.97
N SER A 98 -10.45 -0.51 6.00
CA SER A 98 -9.75 -1.04 7.18
C SER A 98 -8.50 -0.23 7.56
N ILE A 99 -7.72 0.17 6.55
CA ILE A 99 -6.47 0.91 6.77
C ILE A 99 -6.75 2.40 7.12
N THR A 100 -7.84 2.95 6.58
CA THR A 100 -8.31 4.30 6.93
C THR A 100 -8.83 4.34 8.38
N CYS A 101 -9.58 3.32 8.80
CA CYS A 101 -9.98 3.16 10.20
C CYS A 101 -8.77 3.04 11.14
N LEU A 102 -7.75 2.27 10.74
CA LEU A 102 -6.51 2.17 11.51
C LEU A 102 -5.84 3.53 11.68
N ALA A 103 -5.74 4.33 10.61
CA ALA A 103 -5.15 5.66 10.65
C ALA A 103 -5.90 6.58 11.64
N MET A 104 -7.23 6.59 11.59
CA MET A 104 -8.08 7.36 12.51
C MET A 104 -7.84 6.98 13.97
N VAL A 105 -7.90 5.67 14.28
CA VAL A 105 -7.74 5.18 15.66
C VAL A 105 -6.30 5.34 16.15
N ALA A 106 -5.30 5.07 15.32
CA ALA A 106 -3.90 5.25 15.69
C ALA A 106 -3.58 6.71 16.02
N THR A 107 -4.10 7.66 15.25
CA THR A 107 -3.96 9.10 15.51
C THR A 107 -4.56 9.46 16.86
N TYR A 108 -5.78 8.98 17.15
CA TYR A 108 -6.45 9.23 18.43
C TYR A 108 -5.70 8.63 19.61
N MET A 109 -5.27 7.38 19.50
CA MET A 109 -4.63 6.63 20.58
C MET A 109 -3.25 7.18 20.96
N THR A 110 -2.49 7.68 20.00
CA THR A 110 -1.08 8.03 20.19
C THR A 110 -0.82 9.53 20.30
N ASP A 111 -1.82 10.37 20.06
CA ASP A 111 -1.67 11.83 19.93
C ASP A 111 -0.70 12.27 18.80
N ARG A 112 -0.43 11.37 17.85
CA ARG A 112 0.39 11.61 16.66
C ARG A 112 -0.42 11.35 15.40
N GLU A 113 -0.35 12.28 14.46
CA GLU A 113 -1.04 12.11 13.18
C GLU A 113 -0.46 10.94 12.37
N TYR A 114 -1.34 10.05 11.95
CA TYR A 114 -1.09 8.97 11.01
C TYR A 114 -2.12 9.05 9.89
N THR A 115 -1.64 9.07 8.66
CA THR A 115 -2.52 9.21 7.48
C THR A 115 -2.81 7.85 6.82
N PRO A 116 -3.95 7.69 6.14
CA PRO A 116 -4.25 6.47 5.39
C PRO A 116 -3.15 6.04 4.40
N PRO A 117 -2.49 6.95 3.63
CA PRO A 117 -1.35 6.58 2.80
C PRO A 117 -0.17 5.97 3.55
N GLN A 118 0.19 6.52 4.72
CA GLN A 118 1.25 5.95 5.56
C GLN A 118 0.90 4.54 6.01
N MET A 119 -0.32 4.34 6.49
CA MET A 119 -0.79 3.01 6.93
C MET A 119 -0.82 2.02 5.77
N ALA A 120 -1.25 2.44 4.59
CA ALA A 120 -1.27 1.61 3.39
C ALA A 120 0.14 1.23 2.93
N TYR A 121 1.09 2.16 2.98
CA TYR A 121 2.49 1.91 2.62
C TYR A 121 3.12 0.85 3.54
N HIS A 122 2.96 1.00 4.85
CA HIS A 122 3.60 0.14 5.82
C HIS A 122 2.89 -1.21 6.01
N PHE A 123 1.56 -1.25 5.93
CA PHE A 123 0.78 -2.44 6.29
C PHE A 123 -0.04 -3.04 5.14
N GLY A 124 -0.23 -2.29 4.05
CA GLY A 124 -1.12 -2.68 2.94
C GLY A 124 -0.71 -3.93 2.17
N HIS A 125 0.55 -4.34 2.27
CA HIS A 125 1.09 -5.53 1.60
C HIS A 125 1.04 -6.80 2.46
N TYR A 126 0.67 -6.70 3.76
CA TYR A 126 0.64 -7.84 4.67
C TYR A 126 -0.61 -8.70 4.47
N GLY A 127 -0.46 -10.01 4.62
CA GLY A 127 -1.56 -10.96 4.60
C GLY A 127 -2.36 -11.01 3.30
N LYS A 128 -3.54 -11.64 3.35
CA LYS A 128 -4.41 -11.81 2.19
C LYS A 128 -5.70 -11.00 2.29
N THR A 129 -6.14 -10.68 3.50
CA THR A 129 -7.41 -10.02 3.77
C THR A 129 -7.21 -8.61 4.33
N HIS A 130 -8.26 -7.80 4.31
CA HIS A 130 -8.26 -6.50 4.96
C HIS A 130 -8.13 -6.62 6.48
N MET A 131 -8.69 -7.68 7.05
CA MET A 131 -8.55 -8.02 8.47
C MET A 131 -7.10 -8.31 8.83
N ASP A 132 -6.38 -9.14 8.05
CA ASP A 132 -4.97 -9.44 8.30
C ASP A 132 -4.13 -8.17 8.37
N ARG A 133 -4.39 -7.21 7.47
CA ARG A 133 -3.66 -5.93 7.40
C ARG A 133 -3.97 -5.04 8.59
N LEU A 134 -5.23 -4.98 9.00
CA LEU A 134 -5.66 -4.22 10.16
C LEU A 134 -5.02 -4.78 11.44
N GLU A 135 -5.14 -6.08 11.70
CA GLU A 135 -4.57 -6.73 12.88
C GLU A 135 -3.04 -6.63 12.92
N TYR A 136 -2.39 -6.75 11.77
CA TYR A 136 -0.95 -6.54 11.66
C TYR A 136 -0.57 -5.10 12.01
N GLY A 137 -1.27 -4.10 11.48
CA GLY A 137 -1.03 -2.69 11.78
C GLY A 137 -1.25 -2.38 13.27
N ILE A 138 -2.35 -2.84 13.87
CA ILE A 138 -2.62 -2.73 15.31
C ILE A 138 -1.44 -3.27 16.13
N SER A 139 -0.96 -4.47 15.78
CA SER A 139 0.16 -5.13 16.47
C SER A 139 1.47 -4.36 16.30
N GLN A 140 1.80 -3.91 15.09
CA GLN A 140 3.05 -3.18 14.81
C GLN A 140 3.09 -1.83 15.50
N MET A 141 1.94 -1.17 15.63
CA MET A 141 1.79 0.10 16.32
C MET A 141 1.62 -0.07 17.83
N GLN A 142 1.60 -1.30 18.34
CA GLN A 142 1.44 -1.65 19.75
C GLN A 142 0.19 -0.99 20.39
N LEU A 143 -0.90 -0.90 19.63
CA LEU A 143 -2.14 -0.34 20.12
C LEU A 143 -2.85 -1.37 21.03
N PRO A 144 -3.07 -1.05 22.32
CA PRO A 144 -3.82 -1.94 23.20
C PRO A 144 -5.26 -2.04 22.71
N CYS A 145 -5.74 -3.25 22.50
CA CYS A 145 -7.12 -3.48 22.05
C CYS A 145 -7.66 -4.82 22.57
N GLN A 146 -8.98 -4.91 22.61
CA GLN A 146 -9.72 -6.13 22.89
C GLN A 146 -10.54 -6.50 21.66
N ARG A 147 -10.44 -7.76 21.22
CA ARG A 147 -11.34 -8.31 20.19
C ARG A 147 -12.74 -8.49 20.77
N VAL A 148 -13.77 -8.12 20.01
CA VAL A 148 -15.19 -8.24 20.39
C VAL A 148 -15.99 -8.95 19.31
N HIS A 149 -17.02 -9.70 19.75
CA HIS A 149 -17.84 -10.53 18.89
C HIS A 149 -19.33 -10.19 18.99
N GLU A 150 -19.71 -9.34 19.94
CA GLU A 150 -21.08 -8.94 20.19
C GLU A 150 -21.21 -7.41 20.22
N VAL A 151 -22.30 -6.89 19.66
CA VAL A 151 -22.59 -5.45 19.66
C VAL A 151 -22.64 -4.90 21.08
N GLN A 152 -23.14 -5.68 22.03
CA GLN A 152 -23.25 -5.27 23.44
C GLN A 152 -21.88 -4.91 24.03
N GLU A 153 -20.82 -5.66 23.68
CA GLU A 153 -19.45 -5.37 24.14
C GLU A 153 -18.96 -4.03 23.59
N VAL A 154 -19.29 -3.71 22.32
CA VAL A 154 -18.98 -2.41 21.71
C VAL A 154 -19.70 -1.30 22.46
N LEU A 155 -21.01 -1.43 22.68
CA LEU A 155 -21.80 -0.40 23.36
C LEU A 155 -21.34 -0.15 24.79
N GLU A 156 -20.96 -1.19 25.52
CA GLU A 156 -20.37 -1.06 26.87
C GLU A 156 -19.04 -0.32 26.82
N GLY A 157 -18.16 -0.68 25.87
CA GLY A 157 -16.89 0.01 25.67
C GLY A 157 -17.08 1.51 25.36
N LEU A 158 -18.01 1.85 24.47
CA LEU A 158 -18.30 3.25 24.12
C LEU A 158 -18.82 4.05 25.32
N ARG A 159 -19.69 3.45 26.19
CA ARG A 159 -20.16 4.09 27.43
C ARG A 159 -19.01 4.36 28.41
N ASP A 160 -17.95 3.54 28.37
CA ASP A 160 -16.74 3.72 29.17
C ASP A 160 -15.76 4.73 28.56
N GLY A 161 -16.12 5.35 27.43
CA GLY A 161 -15.31 6.34 26.71
C GLY A 161 -14.23 5.72 25.83
N LYS A 162 -14.36 4.44 25.47
CA LYS A 162 -13.50 3.75 24.50
C LYS A 162 -13.98 4.01 23.08
N VAL A 163 -13.17 3.65 22.10
CA VAL A 163 -13.52 3.70 20.67
C VAL A 163 -13.41 2.30 20.07
N ALA A 164 -14.02 2.08 18.92
CA ALA A 164 -13.96 0.75 18.28
C ALA A 164 -13.80 0.85 16.76
N ILE A 165 -13.07 -0.11 16.18
CA ILE A 165 -13.18 -0.43 14.76
C ILE A 165 -14.08 -1.65 14.66
N ILE A 166 -15.17 -1.56 13.90
CA ILE A 166 -16.06 -2.69 13.66
C ILE A 166 -16.13 -3.04 12.18
N MET A 167 -16.40 -4.32 11.91
CA MET A 167 -16.66 -4.82 10.57
C MET A 167 -18.15 -5.10 10.42
N MET A 168 -18.71 -4.59 9.33
CA MET A 168 -20.11 -4.77 8.94
C MET A 168 -20.19 -5.50 7.60
N ASP A 169 -21.29 -6.19 7.33
CA ASP A 169 -21.58 -6.81 6.05
C ASP A 169 -22.80 -6.19 5.35
N GLU A 170 -23.25 -6.80 4.27
CA GLU A 170 -24.33 -6.33 3.42
C GLU A 170 -25.72 -6.28 4.10
N GLU A 171 -25.90 -6.88 5.27
CA GLU A 171 -27.15 -6.81 6.04
C GLU A 171 -27.23 -5.51 6.86
N SER A 172 -26.13 -4.74 6.94
CA SER A 172 -26.06 -3.52 7.74
C SER A 172 -26.73 -2.32 7.08
N TYR A 173 -27.03 -1.31 7.88
CA TYR A 173 -27.48 0.00 7.39
C TYR A 173 -26.36 0.86 6.82
N PHE A 174 -25.11 0.50 7.05
CA PHE A 174 -23.93 1.32 6.72
C PHE A 174 -23.33 0.98 5.36
N THR A 175 -23.57 -0.23 4.83
CA THR A 175 -22.90 -0.69 3.62
C THR A 175 -23.71 -1.78 2.91
N THR A 176 -23.39 -1.99 1.65
CA THR A 176 -23.91 -3.11 0.83
C THR A 176 -22.88 -4.21 0.59
N GLU A 177 -21.68 -4.09 1.18
CA GLU A 177 -20.56 -5.02 1.08
C GLU A 177 -19.85 -5.09 2.45
N GLN A 178 -18.82 -5.93 2.58
CA GLN A 178 -17.99 -5.92 3.79
C GLN A 178 -17.27 -4.58 3.93
N HIS A 179 -17.42 -3.95 5.09
CA HIS A 179 -16.90 -2.62 5.35
C HIS A 179 -16.44 -2.44 6.79
N PHE A 180 -15.38 -1.65 6.97
CA PHE A 180 -14.88 -1.25 8.28
C PHE A 180 -15.24 0.19 8.56
N ILE A 181 -15.78 0.46 9.75
CA ILE A 181 -16.13 1.79 10.24
C ILE A 181 -15.63 1.97 11.68
N VAL A 182 -15.48 3.21 12.11
CA VAL A 182 -15.06 3.53 13.48
C VAL A 182 -16.26 4.02 14.29
N MET A 183 -16.49 3.40 15.43
CA MET A 183 -17.34 3.93 16.50
C MET A 183 -16.48 4.87 17.34
N SER A 184 -16.63 6.17 17.12
CA SER A 184 -15.74 7.20 17.68
C SER A 184 -16.13 7.66 19.09
N GLY A 185 -17.26 7.19 19.59
CA GLY A 185 -17.75 7.49 20.93
C GLY A 185 -19.28 7.51 21.04
N MET A 186 -19.78 8.16 22.06
CA MET A 186 -21.21 8.46 22.24
C MET A 186 -21.41 9.95 22.52
N ASN A 187 -22.52 10.50 22.02
CA ASN A 187 -22.90 11.86 22.35
C ASN A 187 -23.63 11.95 23.70
N GLU A 188 -24.02 13.16 24.11
CA GLU A 188 -24.72 13.41 25.39
C GLU A 188 -26.11 12.73 25.46
N GLU A 189 -26.71 12.44 24.31
CA GLU A 189 -27.99 11.72 24.21
C GLU A 189 -27.84 10.19 24.30
N GLY A 190 -26.61 9.70 24.37
CA GLY A 190 -26.27 8.27 24.40
C GLY A 190 -26.30 7.60 23.02
N LYS A 191 -26.31 8.37 21.93
CA LYS A 191 -26.23 7.86 20.57
C LYS A 191 -24.80 7.63 20.16
N VAL A 192 -24.59 6.62 19.34
CA VAL A 192 -23.27 6.22 18.83
C VAL A 192 -22.79 7.14 17.72
N LEU A 193 -21.59 7.70 17.89
CA LEU A 193 -20.92 8.50 16.86
C LEU A 193 -20.12 7.59 15.94
N VAL A 194 -20.29 7.78 14.62
CA VAL A 194 -19.68 6.95 13.59
C VAL A 194 -18.81 7.78 12.68
N ASN A 195 -17.55 7.35 12.53
CA ASN A 195 -16.64 7.84 11.50
C ASN A 195 -16.56 6.78 10.39
N ASP A 196 -17.29 7.00 9.30
CA ASP A 196 -17.28 6.12 8.13
C ASP A 196 -16.22 6.62 7.13
N PRO A 197 -15.22 5.79 6.77
CA PRO A 197 -14.20 6.18 5.81
C PRO A 197 -14.73 6.32 4.38
N LEU A 198 -15.96 5.93 4.09
CA LEU A 198 -16.55 6.01 2.76
C LEU A 198 -17.54 7.17 2.67
N GLU A 199 -17.07 8.34 2.25
CA GLU A 199 -17.87 9.56 2.09
C GLU A 199 -19.18 9.33 1.27
N THR A 200 -19.13 8.42 0.29
CA THR A 200 -20.30 8.10 -0.54
C THR A 200 -21.43 7.47 0.28
N ASN A 201 -21.14 6.74 1.35
CA ASN A 201 -22.18 6.21 2.23
C ASN A 201 -22.93 7.35 2.94
N TYR A 202 -22.18 8.34 3.43
CA TYR A 202 -22.76 9.53 4.04
C TYR A 202 -23.59 10.36 3.05
N ILE A 203 -23.04 10.63 1.86
CA ILE A 203 -23.69 11.48 0.85
C ILE A 203 -24.94 10.84 0.28
N HIS A 204 -24.94 9.53 0.06
CA HIS A 204 -26.02 8.78 -0.58
C HIS A 204 -26.95 8.06 0.40
N ALA A 205 -26.68 8.12 1.71
CA ALA A 205 -27.54 7.56 2.72
C ALA A 205 -28.97 8.15 2.66
N ASP A 206 -29.96 7.35 3.04
CA ASP A 206 -31.31 7.89 3.23
C ASP A 206 -31.33 8.94 4.36
N THR A 207 -32.46 9.63 4.53
CA THR A 207 -32.56 10.74 5.48
C THR A 207 -32.26 10.31 6.93
N ASN A 208 -32.65 9.10 7.34
CA ASN A 208 -32.44 8.61 8.71
C ASN A 208 -30.97 8.25 8.93
N ILE A 209 -30.33 7.61 7.96
CA ILE A 209 -28.91 7.27 8.02
C ILE A 209 -28.07 8.55 8.01
N ARG A 210 -28.40 9.52 7.17
CA ARG A 210 -27.70 10.81 7.14
C ARG A 210 -27.83 11.57 8.45
N ASP A 211 -29.02 11.59 9.04
CA ASP A 211 -29.25 12.20 10.36
C ASP A 211 -28.39 11.52 11.43
N GLY A 212 -28.23 10.19 11.35
CA GLY A 212 -27.36 9.44 12.25
C GLY A 212 -25.88 9.83 12.15
N TYR A 213 -25.36 10.08 10.93
CA TYR A 213 -23.99 10.59 10.77
C TYR A 213 -23.81 11.98 11.37
N ASP A 214 -24.83 12.84 11.31
CA ASP A 214 -24.78 14.19 11.85
C ASP A 214 -25.02 14.25 13.36
N ASN A 215 -25.90 13.39 13.91
CA ASN A 215 -26.43 13.48 15.26
C ASN A 215 -26.23 12.23 16.12
N GLY A 216 -25.57 11.21 15.60
CA GLY A 216 -25.37 9.92 16.25
C GLY A 216 -26.51 8.93 15.98
N PHE A 217 -26.16 7.65 16.03
CA PHE A 217 -27.06 6.53 15.77
C PHE A 217 -27.61 5.94 17.07
N GLU A 218 -28.88 5.57 17.05
CA GLU A 218 -29.44 4.67 18.07
C GLU A 218 -28.74 3.30 17.98
N ASP A 219 -28.58 2.61 19.10
CA ASP A 219 -27.83 1.36 19.23
C ASP A 219 -28.37 0.24 18.32
N PHE A 220 -29.66 0.22 18.01
CA PHE A 220 -30.23 -0.81 17.14
C PHE A 220 -29.68 -0.83 15.71
N TYR A 221 -29.10 0.29 15.24
CA TYR A 221 -28.45 0.34 13.92
C TYR A 221 -27.20 -0.53 13.82
N LEU A 222 -26.59 -0.87 14.96
CA LEU A 222 -25.34 -1.63 14.98
C LEU A 222 -25.56 -3.14 14.87
N TYR A 223 -26.76 -3.65 15.14
CA TYR A 223 -27.00 -5.09 15.20
C TYR A 223 -27.04 -5.77 13.83
N PRO A 224 -27.74 -5.26 12.81
CA PRO A 224 -27.74 -5.89 11.50
C PRO A 224 -26.36 -5.84 10.86
N GLY A 225 -25.88 -6.99 10.36
CA GLY A 225 -24.63 -7.08 9.65
C GLY A 225 -23.35 -6.93 10.49
N PHE A 226 -23.44 -6.94 11.82
CA PHE A 226 -22.25 -6.87 12.67
C PHE A 226 -21.43 -8.16 12.61
N CYS A 227 -20.16 -8.05 12.21
CA CYS A 227 -19.24 -9.18 12.03
C CYS A 227 -18.13 -9.24 13.09
N GLY A 228 -18.16 -8.37 14.10
CA GLY A 228 -17.13 -8.27 15.13
C GLY A 228 -16.28 -7.00 15.03
N GLY A 229 -15.31 -6.85 15.93
CA GLY A 229 -14.50 -5.64 15.96
C GLY A 229 -13.37 -5.66 16.98
N TRP A 230 -12.79 -4.50 17.21
CA TRP A 230 -11.73 -4.24 18.18
C TRP A 230 -12.08 -2.97 18.96
N ILE A 231 -12.01 -3.04 20.28
CA ILE A 231 -12.19 -1.91 21.19
C ILE A 231 -10.82 -1.44 21.64
N PHE A 232 -10.63 -0.13 21.67
CA PHE A 232 -9.42 0.56 22.06
C PHE A 232 -9.72 1.48 23.23
N ASP A 233 -8.91 1.38 24.31
CA ASP A 233 -8.99 2.27 25.45
C ASP A 233 -7.74 3.16 25.50
N LYS A 234 -7.90 4.45 25.25
CA LYS A 234 -6.78 5.41 25.29
C LYS A 234 -6.13 5.48 26.68
N LYS A 235 -6.86 5.14 27.74
CA LYS A 235 -6.33 5.11 29.12
C LYS A 235 -5.35 3.96 29.35
N GLU A 236 -5.38 2.91 28.49
CA GLU A 236 -4.43 1.79 28.54
C GLU A 236 -3.13 2.11 27.81
N MET A 237 -3.04 3.24 27.10
CA MET A 237 -1.79 3.67 26.49
C MET A 237 -0.77 4.03 27.57
N PRO A 238 0.51 3.64 27.43
CA PRO A 238 1.58 4.07 28.34
C PRO A 238 1.77 5.60 28.25
N GLU A 239 2.32 6.21 29.33
CA GLU A 239 2.62 7.66 29.35
C GLU A 239 3.54 8.07 28.18
N GLU A 240 4.47 7.19 27.81
CA GLU A 240 5.31 7.31 26.61
C GLU A 240 4.92 6.21 25.63
N PRO A 241 3.95 6.46 24.74
CA PRO A 241 3.50 5.47 23.78
C PRO A 241 4.59 5.16 22.75
N PHE A 242 4.60 3.92 22.28
CA PHE A 242 5.39 3.58 21.12
C PHE A 242 4.86 4.34 19.90
N LEU A 243 5.67 5.22 19.34
CA LEU A 243 5.35 5.97 18.14
C LEU A 243 5.96 5.24 16.95
N TYR A 244 5.12 4.54 16.19
CA TYR A 244 5.55 3.87 14.97
C TYR A 244 6.16 4.88 14.00
N ASP A 245 7.34 4.59 13.46
CA ASP A 245 7.92 5.41 12.40
C ASP A 245 7.19 5.14 11.08
N ALA A 246 6.19 5.96 10.82
CA ALA A 246 5.39 5.92 9.61
C ALA A 246 5.95 6.81 8.49
N SER A 247 7.25 7.14 8.55
CA SER A 247 7.90 7.89 7.49
C SER A 247 7.75 7.16 6.16
N MET A 248 7.36 7.89 5.14
CA MET A 248 7.33 7.42 3.76
C MET A 248 8.53 7.97 3.02
N PRO A 249 9.05 7.26 2.01
CA PRO A 249 10.02 7.88 1.11
C PRO A 249 9.43 9.20 0.60
N GLU A 250 10.29 10.21 0.49
CA GLU A 250 9.90 11.52 -0.01
C GLU A 250 9.06 11.33 -1.28
N GLN A 251 7.80 11.76 -1.24
CA GLN A 251 6.94 11.68 -2.41
C GLN A 251 7.58 12.56 -3.48
N GLN A 252 8.02 11.93 -4.55
CA GLN A 252 8.48 12.69 -5.71
C GLN A 252 7.32 13.57 -6.14
N GLU A 253 7.59 14.88 -6.33
CA GLU A 253 6.58 15.77 -6.89
C GLU A 253 6.00 15.15 -8.16
N ASN A 254 4.67 15.26 -8.32
CA ASN A 254 4.04 14.71 -9.52
C ASN A 254 4.62 15.41 -10.76
N ARG A 255 5.51 14.71 -11.46
CA ARG A 255 6.23 15.23 -12.63
C ARG A 255 5.32 15.53 -13.82
N TYR A 256 4.10 14.97 -13.78
CA TYR A 256 3.08 15.16 -14.81
C TYR A 256 2.08 16.26 -14.43
N LEU A 257 2.43 17.13 -13.48
CA LEU A 257 1.65 18.31 -13.12
C LEU A 257 1.32 19.11 -14.38
N GLY A 258 0.01 19.32 -14.63
CA GLY A 258 -0.46 20.00 -15.84
C GLY A 258 -0.94 19.06 -16.95
N TYR A 259 -0.72 17.75 -16.83
CA TYR A 259 -1.36 16.77 -17.69
C TYR A 259 -2.49 16.04 -16.93
N THR A 260 -3.70 16.13 -17.46
CA THR A 260 -4.86 15.42 -16.93
C THR A 260 -5.04 14.11 -17.69
N LEU A 261 -4.84 12.99 -17.00
CA LEU A 261 -5.11 11.67 -17.56
C LEU A 261 -6.64 11.42 -17.54
N THR A 262 -7.26 11.47 -18.72
CA THR A 262 -8.70 11.17 -18.84
C THR A 262 -8.97 9.67 -18.70
N ASP A 263 -10.22 9.27 -18.43
CA ASP A 263 -10.61 7.85 -18.38
C ASP A 263 -10.30 7.13 -19.71
N GLU A 264 -10.45 7.82 -20.85
CA GLU A 264 -10.07 7.30 -22.16
C GLU A 264 -8.56 7.11 -22.29
N ASP A 265 -7.75 8.06 -21.83
CA ASP A 265 -6.30 7.93 -21.83
C ASP A 265 -5.84 6.80 -20.91
N LYS A 266 -6.45 6.66 -19.74
CA LYS A 266 -6.18 5.60 -18.78
C LYS A 266 -6.47 4.22 -19.39
N TYR A 267 -7.63 4.06 -20.01
CA TYR A 267 -8.00 2.82 -20.72
C TYR A 267 -7.01 2.49 -21.84
N ILE A 268 -6.71 3.47 -22.70
CA ILE A 268 -5.77 3.29 -23.82
C ILE A 268 -4.38 2.90 -23.32
N LEU A 269 -3.89 3.57 -22.28
CA LEU A 269 -2.57 3.28 -21.70
C LEU A 269 -2.54 1.92 -21.00
N ALA A 270 -3.61 1.51 -20.32
CA ALA A 270 -3.73 0.18 -19.74
C ALA A 270 -3.78 -0.93 -20.81
N CYS A 271 -4.48 -0.71 -21.93
CA CYS A 271 -4.43 -1.61 -23.09
C CYS A 271 -3.02 -1.71 -23.67
N PHE A 272 -2.29 -0.59 -23.73
CA PHE A 272 -0.92 -0.57 -24.21
C PHE A 272 0.01 -1.37 -23.29
N VAL A 273 -0.06 -1.16 -21.98
CA VAL A 273 0.69 -1.95 -20.99
C VAL A 273 0.35 -3.45 -21.10
N CYS A 274 -0.93 -3.77 -21.29
CA CYS A 274 -1.37 -5.15 -21.52
C CYS A 274 -0.75 -5.75 -22.80
N ALA A 275 -0.66 -4.98 -23.88
CA ALA A 275 -0.08 -5.43 -25.16
C ALA A 275 1.43 -5.67 -25.06
N GLU A 276 2.14 -4.81 -24.35
CA GLU A 276 3.61 -4.83 -24.25
C GLU A 276 4.13 -5.70 -23.07
N ALA A 277 3.49 -5.64 -21.92
CA ALA A 277 4.05 -6.13 -20.67
C ALA A 277 3.07 -7.02 -19.85
N LYS A 278 2.11 -7.69 -20.50
CA LYS A 278 1.06 -8.48 -19.82
C LYS A 278 1.59 -9.44 -18.76
N ASN A 279 2.67 -10.14 -19.06
CA ASN A 279 3.23 -11.19 -18.19
C ASN A 279 4.43 -10.70 -17.35
N GLU A 280 4.75 -9.43 -17.42
CA GLU A 280 5.85 -8.83 -16.66
C GLU A 280 5.44 -8.53 -15.20
N ALA A 281 6.44 -8.32 -14.35
CA ALA A 281 6.24 -7.87 -12.97
C ALA A 281 5.59 -6.48 -12.92
N PRO A 282 4.90 -6.11 -11.82
CA PRO A 282 4.22 -4.81 -11.68
C PRO A 282 5.13 -3.61 -11.99
N GLU A 283 6.39 -3.65 -11.54
CA GLU A 283 7.37 -2.58 -11.76
C GLU A 283 7.70 -2.38 -13.23
N VAL A 284 7.74 -3.48 -13.99
CA VAL A 284 7.99 -3.41 -15.45
C VAL A 284 6.79 -2.82 -16.18
N LYS A 285 5.58 -3.18 -15.77
CA LYS A 285 4.33 -2.62 -16.31
C LYS A 285 4.26 -1.11 -16.05
N GLN A 286 4.59 -0.70 -14.83
CA GLN A 286 4.68 0.72 -14.47
C GLN A 286 5.71 1.44 -15.32
N ALA A 287 6.94 0.92 -15.43
CA ALA A 287 8.00 1.54 -16.23
C ALA A 287 7.62 1.69 -17.71
N VAL A 288 6.90 0.73 -18.27
CA VAL A 288 6.37 0.83 -19.65
C VAL A 288 5.35 1.96 -19.78
N ALA A 289 4.46 2.15 -18.78
CA ALA A 289 3.52 3.27 -18.74
C ALA A 289 4.26 4.60 -18.57
N GLU A 290 5.28 4.66 -17.68
CA GLU A 290 6.09 5.86 -17.48
C GLU A 290 6.80 6.34 -18.76
N VAL A 291 7.29 5.43 -19.61
CA VAL A 291 7.87 5.83 -20.90
C VAL A 291 6.86 6.56 -21.77
N VAL A 292 5.60 6.13 -21.80
CA VAL A 292 4.55 6.84 -22.55
C VAL A 292 4.28 8.20 -21.94
N LEU A 293 4.15 8.29 -20.63
CA LEU A 293 3.88 9.55 -19.91
C LEU A 293 5.07 10.52 -20.00
N ASN A 294 6.31 10.03 -19.90
CA ASN A 294 7.51 10.81 -20.11
C ASN A 294 7.53 11.45 -21.51
N ARG A 295 7.12 10.68 -22.54
CA ARG A 295 6.97 11.24 -23.89
C ARG A 295 5.89 12.30 -23.96
N VAL A 296 4.76 12.13 -23.26
CA VAL A 296 3.66 13.13 -23.27
C VAL A 296 4.10 14.49 -22.75
N ILE A 297 4.98 14.54 -21.76
CA ILE A 297 5.50 15.79 -21.19
C ILE A 297 6.76 16.29 -21.89
N SER A 298 7.44 15.46 -22.65
CA SER A 298 8.65 15.83 -23.39
C SER A 298 8.29 16.68 -24.63
N PRO A 299 9.02 17.76 -24.88
CA PRO A 299 8.79 18.60 -26.06
C PRO A 299 9.11 17.89 -27.40
N ASP A 300 9.85 16.79 -27.36
CA ASP A 300 10.28 16.04 -28.54
C ASP A 300 9.20 15.06 -29.06
N TYR A 301 8.10 14.88 -28.32
CA TYR A 301 7.04 13.92 -28.62
C TYR A 301 5.66 14.56 -28.63
N PRO A 302 4.65 13.86 -29.15
CA PRO A 302 3.27 14.34 -29.06
C PRO A 302 2.80 14.43 -27.59
N ASN A 303 1.98 15.42 -27.30
CA ASN A 303 1.53 15.78 -25.95
C ASN A 303 0.25 15.08 -25.48
N THR A 304 -0.09 13.91 -26.02
CA THR A 304 -1.22 13.10 -25.55
C THR A 304 -0.89 11.61 -25.62
N VAL A 305 -1.40 10.83 -24.67
CA VAL A 305 -1.23 9.37 -24.60
C VAL A 305 -1.59 8.72 -25.94
N ARG A 306 -2.76 9.03 -26.48
CA ARG A 306 -3.20 8.50 -27.78
C ARG A 306 -2.20 8.76 -28.90
N LYS A 307 -1.74 10.00 -29.04
CA LYS A 307 -0.80 10.35 -30.13
C LYS A 307 0.57 9.71 -29.94
N VAL A 308 1.04 9.55 -28.69
CA VAL A 308 2.32 8.84 -28.39
C VAL A 308 2.21 7.37 -28.75
N ILE A 309 1.16 6.68 -28.35
CA ILE A 309 0.98 5.23 -28.55
C ILE A 309 0.81 4.90 -30.04
N TYR A 310 0.14 5.74 -30.82
CA TYR A 310 -0.07 5.51 -32.25
C TYR A 310 1.08 6.01 -33.15
N GLN A 311 2.26 6.32 -32.56
CA GLN A 311 3.47 6.54 -33.34
C GLN A 311 3.98 5.25 -33.98
N THR A 312 4.77 5.39 -35.05
CA THR A 312 5.32 4.24 -35.81
C THR A 312 6.13 3.29 -34.93
N GLU A 313 6.77 3.77 -33.89
CA GLU A 313 7.60 2.98 -32.97
C GLU A 313 6.77 1.96 -32.19
N PHE A 314 5.54 2.29 -31.84
CA PHE A 314 4.62 1.42 -31.11
C PHE A 314 3.58 0.73 -31.99
N TYR A 315 3.80 0.68 -33.31
CA TYR A 315 2.85 0.10 -34.23
C TYR A 315 2.42 -1.34 -33.87
N ARG A 316 3.33 -2.18 -33.41
CA ARG A 316 3.03 -3.57 -33.02
C ARG A 316 2.12 -3.63 -31.80
N ALA A 317 2.39 -2.80 -30.79
CA ALA A 317 1.55 -2.68 -29.62
C ALA A 317 0.16 -2.16 -29.99
N ALA A 318 0.08 -1.10 -30.80
CA ALA A 318 -1.19 -0.55 -31.27
C ALA A 318 -2.05 -1.58 -32.04
N GLU A 319 -1.44 -2.45 -32.85
CA GLU A 319 -2.17 -3.56 -33.49
C GLU A 319 -2.58 -4.66 -32.51
N ALA A 320 -1.76 -4.95 -31.48
CA ALA A 320 -2.12 -5.93 -30.46
C ALA A 320 -3.26 -5.44 -29.55
N MET A 321 -3.29 -4.15 -29.24
CA MET A 321 -4.36 -3.50 -28.44
C MET A 321 -5.76 -3.73 -29.03
N LYS A 322 -5.88 -3.82 -30.37
CA LYS A 322 -7.19 -4.06 -31.04
C LYS A 322 -7.84 -5.39 -30.64
N LYS A 323 -7.09 -6.30 -30.01
CA LYS A 323 -7.56 -7.62 -29.57
C LYS A 323 -7.83 -7.68 -28.07
N ILE A 324 -7.67 -6.57 -27.37
CA ILE A 324 -7.89 -6.46 -25.94
C ILE A 324 -9.24 -5.82 -25.75
N ASP A 325 -10.21 -6.61 -25.24
CA ASP A 325 -11.54 -6.11 -24.93
C ASP A 325 -11.52 -5.28 -23.63
N GLU A 326 -10.81 -5.80 -22.58
CA GLU A 326 -10.64 -5.14 -21.30
C GLU A 326 -9.27 -5.46 -20.72
N PRO A 327 -8.46 -4.45 -20.33
CA PRO A 327 -7.23 -4.65 -19.56
C PRO A 327 -7.55 -5.18 -18.15
N GLY A 328 -6.64 -5.93 -17.58
CA GLY A 328 -6.78 -6.40 -16.20
C GLY A 328 -6.52 -5.28 -15.19
N LEU A 329 -6.94 -5.52 -13.94
CA LEU A 329 -6.75 -4.57 -12.84
C LEU A 329 -5.27 -4.19 -12.66
N ASP A 330 -4.35 -5.13 -12.83
CA ASP A 330 -2.90 -4.92 -12.69
C ASP A 330 -2.34 -3.95 -13.74
N GLN A 331 -2.93 -3.86 -14.94
CA GLN A 331 -2.57 -2.86 -15.94
C GLN A 331 -3.08 -1.47 -15.57
N TYR A 332 -4.31 -1.36 -15.07
CA TYR A 332 -4.84 -0.09 -14.57
C TYR A 332 -4.02 0.43 -13.38
N MET A 333 -3.66 -0.45 -12.45
CA MET A 333 -2.80 -0.10 -11.31
C MET A 333 -1.41 0.38 -11.74
N ALA A 334 -0.83 -0.25 -12.77
CA ALA A 334 0.45 0.18 -13.32
C ALA A 334 0.37 1.60 -13.90
N VAL A 335 -0.73 1.94 -14.57
CA VAL A 335 -0.98 3.29 -15.10
C VAL A 335 -1.15 4.31 -13.98
N ASP A 336 -1.91 3.99 -12.93
CA ASP A 336 -2.09 4.88 -11.79
C ASP A 336 -0.77 5.13 -11.06
N THR A 337 0.00 4.07 -10.80
CA THR A 337 1.31 4.22 -10.16
C THR A 337 2.29 4.98 -11.05
N ALA A 338 2.26 4.78 -12.36
CA ALA A 338 3.08 5.55 -13.29
C ALA A 338 2.72 7.04 -13.29
N MET A 339 1.44 7.39 -13.12
CA MET A 339 0.98 8.80 -13.10
C MET A 339 1.31 9.51 -11.80
N PHE A 340 1.20 8.82 -10.67
CA PHE A 340 1.25 9.45 -9.34
C PHE A 340 2.45 9.03 -8.48
N GLY A 341 3.25 8.09 -8.94
CA GLY A 341 4.47 7.61 -8.27
C GLY A 341 4.23 6.58 -7.15
N PRO A 342 5.29 6.09 -6.51
CA PRO A 342 6.69 6.48 -6.74
C PRO A 342 7.19 6.09 -8.12
N TYR A 343 7.93 6.98 -8.76
CA TYR A 343 8.43 6.78 -10.13
C TYR A 343 9.64 5.85 -10.15
N ILE A 344 9.68 4.98 -11.17
CA ILE A 344 10.79 4.04 -11.40
C ILE A 344 11.84 4.67 -12.31
N LEU A 345 11.39 5.30 -13.40
CA LEU A 345 12.26 5.87 -14.41
C LEU A 345 12.48 7.36 -14.19
N PRO A 346 13.65 7.91 -14.51
CA PRO A 346 13.82 9.33 -14.73
C PRO A 346 12.90 9.83 -15.87
N GLU A 347 12.53 11.12 -15.83
CA GLU A 347 11.60 11.72 -16.81
C GLU A 347 12.11 11.76 -18.23
N ASP A 348 13.44 11.69 -18.41
CA ASP A 348 14.08 11.69 -19.72
C ASP A 348 14.25 10.30 -20.34
N ILE A 349 13.79 9.24 -19.65
CA ILE A 349 13.77 7.88 -20.20
C ILE A 349 12.51 7.72 -21.03
N CYS A 350 12.68 7.80 -22.34
CA CYS A 350 11.60 7.83 -23.33
C CYS A 350 11.57 6.64 -24.29
N PHE A 351 12.41 5.64 -24.07
CA PHE A 351 12.47 4.46 -24.94
C PHE A 351 12.72 3.17 -24.14
N TYR A 352 12.16 2.07 -24.61
CA TYR A 352 12.47 0.72 -24.13
C TYR A 352 12.46 -0.28 -25.28
N SER A 353 13.19 -1.36 -25.15
CA SER A 353 13.17 -2.47 -26.10
C SER A 353 13.64 -3.78 -25.46
N ALA A 354 13.05 -4.89 -25.89
CA ALA A 354 13.55 -6.23 -25.57
C ALA A 354 14.67 -6.68 -26.51
N TRP A 355 14.86 -6.00 -27.63
CA TRP A 355 15.71 -6.47 -28.76
C TRP A 355 16.77 -5.48 -29.20
N GLU A 356 16.44 -4.19 -29.19
CA GLU A 356 17.31 -3.13 -29.67
C GLU A 356 18.12 -2.52 -28.53
N LYS A 357 19.37 -2.23 -28.77
CA LYS A 357 20.18 -1.41 -27.88
C LYS A 357 19.91 0.04 -28.22
N GLY A 358 19.10 0.71 -27.37
CA GLY A 358 18.95 2.16 -27.45
C GLY A 358 20.23 2.89 -27.02
N LYS A 359 20.18 4.22 -27.08
CA LYS A 359 21.29 5.11 -26.67
C LYS A 359 21.07 5.62 -25.25
N GLU A 360 22.17 5.81 -24.54
CA GLU A 360 22.17 6.27 -23.14
C GLU A 360 21.26 5.38 -22.26
N PRO A 361 21.70 4.12 -21.98
CA PRO A 361 20.90 3.18 -21.21
C PRO A 361 20.81 3.62 -19.74
N TRP A 362 19.58 3.61 -19.22
CA TRP A 362 19.33 3.76 -17.78
C TRP A 362 19.50 2.43 -17.06
N GLY A 363 18.90 1.35 -17.59
CA GLY A 363 18.98 0.04 -16.95
C GLY A 363 18.07 -0.99 -17.61
N GLN A 364 18.02 -2.17 -16.98
CA GLN A 364 17.17 -3.28 -17.39
C GLN A 364 16.16 -3.61 -16.29
N LEU A 365 14.88 -3.77 -16.70
CA LEU A 365 13.81 -4.30 -15.85
C LEU A 365 13.05 -5.37 -16.63
N GLY A 366 12.88 -6.55 -16.04
CA GLY A 366 12.27 -7.69 -16.72
C GLY A 366 12.97 -7.98 -18.04
N SER A 367 12.19 -8.12 -19.10
CA SER A 367 12.70 -8.38 -20.44
C SER A 367 13.14 -7.13 -21.22
N PHE A 368 13.00 -5.91 -20.65
CA PHE A 368 13.26 -4.66 -21.37
C PHE A 368 14.50 -3.94 -20.88
N THR A 369 15.23 -3.35 -21.82
CA THR A 369 16.24 -2.33 -21.56
C THR A 369 15.63 -0.96 -21.79
N PHE A 370 15.70 -0.08 -20.79
CA PHE A 370 15.18 1.28 -20.81
C PHE A 370 16.31 2.25 -21.12
N THR A 371 16.05 3.18 -22.05
CA THR A 371 17.06 4.10 -22.56
C THR A 371 16.45 5.47 -22.79
N LYS A 372 17.30 6.50 -22.86
CA LYS A 372 16.87 7.87 -23.13
C LYS A 372 16.36 8.01 -24.57
N TYR A 373 17.10 7.42 -25.50
CA TYR A 373 16.80 7.48 -26.93
C TYR A 373 16.82 6.08 -27.55
N ARG A 374 16.18 5.98 -28.71
CA ARG A 374 16.22 4.80 -29.56
C ARG A 374 17.61 4.55 -30.19
#